data_d41ca1222f554f94bc947b6ee7fa33d1
#
_entry.id   d41ca1222f554f94bc947b6ee7fa33d1
#
_cell.length_a   1.000
_cell.length_b   1.000
_cell.length_c   1.000
_cell.angle_alpha   90.00
_cell.angle_beta   90.00
_cell.angle_gamma   90.00
#
_symmetry.space_group_name_H-M   'P 1'
#
loop_
_entity.id
_entity.type
_entity.pdbx_description
1 polymer ?
#
loop_
_entity_poly.entity_id
_entity_poly.type
_entity_poly.pdbx_seq_one_letter_code
_entity_poly.pdbx_strand_id
1 'polypeptide(L)'
;DEDKAEVLKGKPELVKQVKDILDPIDRMDGDSLPVSAFMPHVDGQWELGASAYEKRGVAVSVPTWDETKCIQCNNCAYVCPHATIRPFALTEEEAKNAPAAAKIVDIKAGKGKGVYKYTMAISPLDCMGCGVCIGQCPVGALTMVPQEGELKQQEVFDYCVDEVAPKADMQDTTVKGSQFKQPMLEFSGSCAGCAETSYARLVTQLFGDRMYISNATGCSSIWGGPGATSPYCTDKNGHGPAWCNSLFEDNAEHGFGMFIGQEKIREDLADKTRELIAVEWARPELKEAAQKWLDTFTDGKANAEATKVYVAALMASIATVDELAAVPQFAEHAAELKAKGEKFCDCAACKLVAEILDKKEYLAKKSQWIFGGDGWAYDIGYG
;
A
#
# COMPACT_ATOMS: atom_id res chain seq x y z
N ASP A 1 -17.81 8.77 21.68
CA ASP A 1 -18.28 9.55 20.56
C ASP A 1 -18.93 8.61 19.53
N GLU A 2 -20.23 8.32 19.75
CA GLU A 2 -21.05 7.48 18.85
C GLU A 2 -21.11 8.03 17.41
N ASP A 3 -20.96 9.35 17.26
CA ASP A 3 -21.02 10.03 15.95
C ASP A 3 -19.77 9.79 15.07
N LYS A 4 -18.63 9.42 15.62
CA LYS A 4 -17.42 9.12 14.81
C LYS A 4 -17.53 7.80 14.05
N ALA A 5 -18.31 6.86 14.53
CA ALA A 5 -18.45 5.53 13.92
C ALA A 5 -19.20 5.55 12.57
N GLU A 6 -20.07 6.57 12.33
CA GLU A 6 -20.83 6.67 11.07
C GLU A 6 -20.05 7.31 9.91
N VAL A 7 -18.93 7.97 10.17
CA VAL A 7 -18.16 8.77 9.19
C VAL A 7 -16.87 8.10 8.74
N LEU A 8 -16.58 6.87 9.17
CA LEU A 8 -15.35 6.18 8.77
C LEU A 8 -15.38 5.87 7.27
N LYS A 9 -14.52 6.57 6.51
CA LYS A 9 -14.25 6.28 5.10
C LYS A 9 -13.19 5.18 5.01
N GLY A 10 -13.35 4.27 4.08
CA GLY A 10 -12.38 3.21 3.84
C GLY A 10 -13.00 1.98 3.21
N LYS A 11 -12.19 0.95 3.04
CA LYS A 11 -12.68 -0.36 2.58
C LYS A 11 -13.65 -0.94 3.63
N PRO A 12 -14.79 -1.51 3.21
CA PRO A 12 -15.80 -2.03 4.15
C PRO A 12 -15.23 -3.00 5.18
N GLU A 13 -14.31 -3.89 4.76
CA GLU A 13 -13.65 -4.88 5.61
C GLU A 13 -12.78 -4.21 6.67
N LEU A 14 -11.99 -3.20 6.29
CA LEU A 14 -11.15 -2.43 7.22
C LEU A 14 -12.01 -1.64 8.20
N VAL A 15 -13.05 -0.95 7.73
CA VAL A 15 -13.99 -0.22 8.60
C VAL A 15 -14.67 -1.15 9.59
N LYS A 16 -15.04 -2.37 9.14
CA LYS A 16 -15.62 -3.39 10.02
C LYS A 16 -14.63 -3.82 11.10
N GLN A 17 -13.37 -4.12 10.72
CA GLN A 17 -12.31 -4.49 11.67
C GLN A 17 -12.08 -3.39 12.71
N VAL A 18 -12.04 -2.12 12.28
CA VAL A 18 -11.90 -0.97 13.17
C VAL A 18 -13.04 -0.93 14.18
N LYS A 19 -14.29 -0.97 13.72
CA LYS A 19 -15.47 -0.91 14.60
C LYS A 19 -15.58 -2.08 15.55
N ASP A 20 -15.31 -3.29 15.07
CA ASP A 20 -15.55 -4.51 15.82
C ASP A 20 -14.40 -4.84 16.80
N ILE A 21 -13.18 -4.40 16.53
CA ILE A 21 -11.99 -4.79 17.29
C ILE A 21 -11.19 -3.59 17.77
N LEU A 22 -10.79 -2.67 16.88
CA LEU A 22 -9.90 -1.57 17.25
C LEU A 22 -10.57 -0.57 18.19
N ASP A 23 -11.78 -0.11 17.90
CA ASP A 23 -12.50 0.85 18.72
C ASP A 23 -12.72 0.37 20.18
N PRO A 24 -13.15 -0.88 20.43
CA PRO A 24 -13.21 -1.41 21.80
C PRO A 24 -11.85 -1.42 22.51
N ILE A 25 -10.78 -1.79 21.79
CA ILE A 25 -9.43 -1.81 22.35
C ILE A 25 -8.97 -0.39 22.69
N ASP A 26 -9.18 0.58 21.83
CA ASP A 26 -8.80 1.98 22.04
C ASP A 26 -9.60 2.65 23.18
N ARG A 27 -10.82 2.18 23.42
CA ARG A 27 -11.63 2.58 24.60
C ARG A 27 -11.25 1.85 25.88
N MET A 28 -10.20 1.04 25.87
CA MET A 28 -9.78 0.19 27.01
C MET A 28 -10.84 -0.82 27.44
N ASP A 29 -11.72 -1.23 26.54
CA ASP A 29 -12.80 -2.22 26.75
C ASP A 29 -12.57 -3.52 25.97
N GLY A 30 -11.31 -3.85 25.68
CA GLY A 30 -10.93 -5.08 24.96
C GLY A 30 -11.42 -6.37 25.64
N ASP A 31 -11.58 -6.38 26.96
CA ASP A 31 -12.08 -7.53 27.73
C ASP A 31 -13.56 -7.85 27.42
N SER A 32 -14.32 -6.90 26.86
CA SER A 32 -15.69 -7.14 26.39
C SER A 32 -15.78 -7.97 25.11
N LEU A 33 -14.66 -8.08 24.36
CA LEU A 33 -14.60 -8.79 23.09
C LEU A 33 -14.63 -10.32 23.32
N PRO A 34 -15.63 -11.04 22.78
CA PRO A 34 -15.62 -12.49 22.82
C PRO A 34 -14.56 -13.05 21.86
N VAL A 35 -14.05 -14.24 22.14
CA VAL A 35 -13.09 -14.93 21.26
C VAL A 35 -13.60 -15.02 19.81
N SER A 36 -14.91 -15.16 19.64
CA SER A 36 -15.54 -15.21 18.31
C SER A 36 -15.41 -13.92 17.49
N ALA A 37 -15.09 -12.76 18.11
CA ALA A 37 -14.78 -11.53 17.37
C ALA A 37 -13.55 -11.68 16.47
N PHE A 38 -12.62 -12.57 16.84
CA PHE A 38 -11.38 -12.84 16.12
C PHE A 38 -11.50 -13.98 15.09
N MET A 39 -12.67 -14.61 14.95
CA MET A 39 -12.87 -15.70 13.98
C MET A 39 -12.55 -15.32 12.52
N PRO A 40 -12.79 -14.08 12.05
CA PRO A 40 -12.39 -13.66 10.70
C PRO A 40 -10.87 -13.66 10.48
N HIS A 41 -10.09 -13.69 11.54
CA HIS A 41 -8.63 -13.55 11.54
C HIS A 41 -7.90 -14.81 12.02
N VAL A 42 -8.55 -15.99 12.02
CA VAL A 42 -7.96 -17.26 12.51
C VAL A 42 -6.77 -17.73 11.69
N ASP A 43 -6.66 -17.29 10.46
CA ASP A 43 -5.54 -17.54 9.55
C ASP A 43 -4.39 -16.51 9.69
N GLY A 44 -4.52 -15.56 10.62
CA GLY A 44 -3.55 -14.48 10.86
C GLY A 44 -3.64 -13.32 9.85
N GLN A 45 -4.62 -13.30 8.96
CA GLN A 45 -4.80 -12.19 8.02
C GLN A 45 -5.57 -11.03 8.67
N TRP A 46 -5.07 -9.81 8.46
CA TRP A 46 -5.65 -8.57 8.93
C TRP A 46 -5.67 -7.54 7.81
N GLU A 47 -6.69 -6.66 7.84
CA GLU A 47 -6.74 -5.54 6.91
C GLU A 47 -5.63 -4.52 7.21
N LEU A 48 -4.97 -4.03 6.17
CA LEU A 48 -3.91 -3.04 6.28
C LEU A 48 -4.47 -1.63 6.41
N GLY A 49 -3.78 -0.76 7.19
CA GLY A 49 -4.10 0.67 7.30
C GLY A 49 -4.94 1.04 8.52
N ALA A 50 -5.16 0.13 9.46
CA ALA A 50 -5.97 0.38 10.65
C ALA A 50 -5.40 1.50 11.54
N SER A 51 -4.08 1.71 11.57
CA SER A 51 -3.43 2.79 12.35
C SER A 51 -3.92 4.20 11.98
N ALA A 52 -4.45 4.39 10.76
CA ALA A 52 -5.00 5.67 10.33
C ALA A 52 -6.24 6.10 11.11
N TYR A 53 -6.90 5.17 11.79
CA TYR A 53 -8.14 5.41 12.56
C TYR A 53 -7.89 5.67 14.06
N GLU A 54 -6.69 5.37 14.58
CA GLU A 54 -6.39 5.56 16.00
C GLU A 54 -6.42 7.04 16.43
N LYS A 55 -5.87 7.96 15.63
CA LYS A 55 -5.85 9.42 15.92
C LYS A 55 -5.51 9.72 17.38
N ARG A 56 -4.38 9.19 17.86
CA ARG A 56 -4.00 9.19 19.30
C ARG A 56 -3.84 10.57 19.92
N GLY A 57 -3.46 11.60 19.14
CA GLY A 57 -3.36 12.99 19.62
C GLY A 57 -2.32 13.21 20.73
N VAL A 58 -1.27 12.40 20.82
CA VAL A 58 -0.33 12.37 21.96
C VAL A 58 0.68 13.52 21.98
N ALA A 59 0.84 14.25 20.90
CA ALA A 59 1.81 15.34 20.82
C ALA A 59 1.33 16.58 21.57
N VAL A 60 2.12 17.09 22.51
CA VAL A 60 1.88 18.39 23.16
C VAL A 60 2.04 19.54 22.16
N SER A 61 3.02 19.41 21.27
CA SER A 61 3.30 20.39 20.21
C SER A 61 3.50 19.69 18.89
N VAL A 62 3.04 20.34 17.81
CA VAL A 62 3.14 19.85 16.44
C VAL A 62 3.78 20.91 15.54
N PRO A 63 4.37 20.53 14.39
CA PRO A 63 4.92 21.50 13.46
C PRO A 63 3.80 22.30 12.78
N THR A 64 3.95 23.62 12.72
CA THR A 64 3.20 24.48 11.80
C THR A 64 4.09 24.87 10.62
N TRP A 65 3.51 25.05 9.45
CA TRP A 65 4.23 25.33 8.20
C TRP A 65 4.06 26.78 7.75
N ASP A 66 5.21 27.44 7.49
CA ASP A 66 5.30 28.75 6.87
C ASP A 66 5.61 28.59 5.36
N GLU A 67 4.60 28.73 4.54
CA GLU A 67 4.66 28.57 3.08
C GLU A 67 5.54 29.65 2.41
N THR A 68 5.70 30.80 3.05
CA THR A 68 6.47 31.91 2.49
C THR A 68 7.98 31.64 2.54
N LYS A 69 8.46 30.99 3.60
CA LYS A 69 9.86 30.59 3.77
C LYS A 69 10.20 29.28 3.06
N CYS A 70 9.23 28.40 2.89
CA CYS A 70 9.45 27.04 2.40
C CYS A 70 10.06 27.01 0.99
N ILE A 71 11.16 26.28 0.81
CA ILE A 71 11.81 26.04 -0.49
C ILE A 71 11.31 24.77 -1.19
N GLN A 72 10.38 24.04 -0.58
CA GLN A 72 9.77 22.82 -1.12
C GLN A 72 10.79 21.71 -1.41
N CYS A 73 11.79 21.54 -0.53
CA CYS A 73 12.78 20.46 -0.65
C CYS A 73 12.23 19.10 -0.21
N ASN A 74 11.15 19.06 0.56
CA ASN A 74 10.49 17.89 1.13
C ASN A 74 11.33 17.09 2.15
N ASN A 75 12.45 17.65 2.65
CA ASN A 75 13.29 16.99 3.65
C ASN A 75 12.53 16.67 4.94
N CYS A 76 11.59 17.51 5.34
CA CYS A 76 10.75 17.30 6.52
C CYS A 76 9.87 16.03 6.37
N ALA A 77 9.29 15.82 5.21
CA ALA A 77 8.53 14.62 4.91
C ALA A 77 9.45 13.37 4.80
N TYR A 78 10.61 13.56 4.18
CA TYR A 78 11.61 12.49 3.99
C TYR A 78 12.09 11.88 5.31
N VAL A 79 12.25 12.70 6.36
CA VAL A 79 12.75 12.22 7.66
C VAL A 79 11.65 11.87 8.66
N CYS A 80 10.38 12.14 8.34
CA CYS A 80 9.29 11.88 9.28
C CYS A 80 9.07 10.37 9.48
N PRO A 81 9.29 9.84 10.71
CA PRO A 81 9.16 8.40 10.95
C PRO A 81 7.71 7.91 10.91
N HIS A 82 6.74 8.80 11.13
CA HIS A 82 5.32 8.45 11.25
C HIS A 82 4.48 8.87 10.02
N ALA A 83 5.11 9.44 8.98
CA ALA A 83 4.43 9.88 7.77
C ALA A 83 3.32 10.93 8.00
N THR A 84 3.44 11.74 9.04
CA THR A 84 2.43 12.74 9.46
C THR A 84 2.59 14.11 8.80
N ILE A 85 3.70 14.32 8.10
CA ILE A 85 3.95 15.52 7.30
C ILE A 85 4.24 15.09 5.87
N ARG A 86 3.40 15.54 4.92
CA ARG A 86 3.44 15.10 3.52
C ARG A 86 3.25 16.24 2.54
N PRO A 87 4.08 16.34 1.49
CA PRO A 87 3.83 17.26 0.38
C PRO A 87 2.79 16.67 -0.58
N PHE A 88 1.92 17.54 -1.08
CA PHE A 88 0.98 17.18 -2.15
C PHE A 88 1.12 18.13 -3.33
N ALA A 89 1.01 17.57 -4.53
CA ALA A 89 0.86 18.29 -5.77
C ALA A 89 -0.61 18.27 -6.18
N LEU A 90 -1.23 19.44 -6.29
CA LEU A 90 -2.65 19.59 -6.57
C LEU A 90 -2.87 20.17 -7.97
N THR A 91 -3.87 19.71 -8.66
CA THR A 91 -4.42 20.42 -9.81
C THR A 91 -5.11 21.72 -9.36
N GLU A 92 -5.42 22.62 -10.29
CA GLU A 92 -6.18 23.84 -9.95
C GLU A 92 -7.56 23.52 -9.34
N GLU A 93 -8.19 22.43 -9.78
CA GLU A 93 -9.49 21.97 -9.25
C GLU A 93 -9.36 21.43 -7.83
N GLU A 94 -8.38 20.54 -7.58
CA GLU A 94 -8.08 20.01 -6.25
C GLU A 94 -7.71 21.14 -5.27
N ALA A 95 -6.94 22.13 -5.74
CA ALA A 95 -6.58 23.30 -4.93
C ALA A 95 -7.80 24.18 -4.57
N LYS A 96 -8.74 24.33 -5.50
CA LYS A 96 -9.98 25.11 -5.29
C LYS A 96 -10.94 24.44 -4.32
N ASN A 97 -10.96 23.11 -4.29
CA ASN A 97 -11.84 22.32 -3.43
C ASN A 97 -11.25 22.06 -2.03
N ALA A 98 -9.99 22.44 -1.81
CA ALA A 98 -9.32 22.22 -0.53
C ALA A 98 -9.97 23.02 0.62
N PRO A 99 -9.91 22.46 1.86
CA PRO A 99 -10.42 23.15 3.04
C PRO A 99 -9.82 24.56 3.22
N ALA A 100 -10.59 25.48 3.81
CA ALA A 100 -10.18 26.89 3.97
C ALA A 100 -8.87 27.08 4.79
N ALA A 101 -8.51 26.11 5.63
CA ALA A 101 -7.27 26.11 6.40
C ALA A 101 -6.05 25.70 5.57
N ALA A 102 -6.23 25.21 4.34
CA ALA A 102 -5.14 24.78 3.47
C ALA A 102 -4.30 25.97 2.99
N LYS A 103 -3.00 25.89 3.21
CA LYS A 103 -2.04 26.83 2.65
C LYS A 103 -1.54 26.28 1.31
N ILE A 104 -1.86 26.95 0.21
CA ILE A 104 -1.60 26.48 -1.15
C ILE A 104 -0.75 27.51 -1.90
N VAL A 105 0.35 27.04 -2.49
CA VAL A 105 1.29 27.89 -3.26
C VAL A 105 1.68 27.19 -4.57
N ASP A 106 2.33 27.90 -5.47
CA ASP A 106 2.85 27.30 -6.70
C ASP A 106 4.04 26.38 -6.44
N ILE A 107 4.20 25.32 -7.23
CA ILE A 107 5.42 24.50 -7.20
C ILE A 107 6.61 25.34 -7.73
N LYS A 108 7.63 25.54 -6.87
CA LYS A 108 8.76 26.46 -7.14
C LYS A 108 9.76 25.90 -8.17
N ALA A 109 9.99 24.58 -8.19
CA ALA A 109 11.01 23.96 -9.05
C ALA A 109 10.73 22.47 -9.31
N GLY A 110 11.35 21.92 -10.36
CA GLY A 110 11.24 20.53 -10.76
C GLY A 110 10.03 20.23 -11.65
N LYS A 111 9.74 18.95 -11.85
CA LYS A 111 8.53 18.51 -12.55
C LYS A 111 7.29 19.00 -11.81
N GLY A 112 6.28 19.41 -12.52
CA GLY A 112 5.07 20.02 -11.94
C GLY A 112 5.13 21.54 -11.79
N LYS A 113 6.29 22.21 -11.98
CA LYS A 113 6.36 23.67 -11.98
C LYS A 113 5.49 24.24 -13.10
N GLY A 114 4.59 25.15 -12.73
CA GLY A 114 3.64 25.75 -13.67
C GLY A 114 2.47 24.84 -14.08
N VAL A 115 2.40 23.60 -13.54
CA VAL A 115 1.33 22.64 -13.80
C VAL A 115 0.51 22.40 -12.55
N TYR A 116 1.18 22.28 -11.37
CA TYR A 116 0.53 21.95 -10.10
C TYR A 116 0.75 23.04 -9.05
N LYS A 117 -0.21 23.12 -8.15
CA LYS A 117 -0.07 23.78 -6.85
C LYS A 117 0.60 22.84 -5.85
N TYR A 118 1.10 23.41 -4.74
CA TYR A 118 1.80 22.69 -3.68
C TYR A 118 1.19 23.03 -2.31
N THR A 119 1.02 22.01 -1.50
CA THR A 119 0.76 22.17 -0.06
C THR A 119 1.61 21.19 0.74
N MET A 120 1.92 21.54 1.99
CA MET A 120 2.49 20.64 2.97
C MET A 120 1.41 20.35 4.02
N ALA A 121 0.80 19.19 3.90
CA ALA A 121 -0.23 18.75 4.84
C ALA A 121 0.42 18.10 6.08
N ILE A 122 -0.10 18.42 7.25
CA ILE A 122 0.37 17.90 8.53
C ILE A 122 -0.82 17.33 9.28
N SER A 123 -0.69 16.08 9.77
CA SER A 123 -1.68 15.47 10.65
C SER A 123 -1.31 15.75 12.10
N PRO A 124 -1.98 16.66 12.82
CA PRO A 124 -1.69 16.95 14.21
C PRO A 124 -2.06 15.78 15.14
N LEU A 125 -3.09 15.01 14.83
CA LEU A 125 -3.56 13.89 15.66
C LEU A 125 -2.67 12.65 15.58
N ASP A 126 -1.94 12.47 14.46
CA ASP A 126 -1.02 11.36 14.27
C ASP A 126 0.44 11.74 14.55
N CYS A 127 0.75 13.04 14.71
CA CYS A 127 2.08 13.53 15.01
C CYS A 127 2.51 13.11 16.43
N MET A 128 3.77 12.65 16.56
CA MET A 128 4.36 12.26 17.84
C MET A 128 5.14 13.40 18.52
N GLY A 129 5.16 14.61 17.94
CA GLY A 129 5.83 15.77 18.54
C GLY A 129 7.36 15.70 18.61
N CYS A 130 8.02 14.79 17.88
CA CYS A 130 9.45 14.49 18.01
C CYS A 130 10.39 15.61 17.53
N GLY A 131 9.92 16.57 16.72
CA GLY A 131 10.70 17.70 16.23
C GLY A 131 11.77 17.40 15.17
N VAL A 132 11.92 16.16 14.71
CA VAL A 132 12.93 15.77 13.70
C VAL A 132 12.80 16.61 12.42
N CYS A 133 11.59 16.88 11.96
CA CYS A 133 11.31 17.71 10.79
C CYS A 133 11.81 19.16 10.94
N ILE A 134 11.81 19.71 12.17
CA ILE A 134 12.33 21.05 12.46
C ILE A 134 13.82 21.10 12.22
N GLY A 135 14.56 20.15 12.80
CA GLY A 135 16.02 20.07 12.67
C GLY A 135 16.51 19.88 11.23
N GLN A 136 15.66 19.32 10.36
CA GLN A 136 15.99 19.10 8.95
C GLN A 136 15.54 20.21 8.01
N CYS A 137 14.83 21.23 8.51
CA CYS A 137 14.38 22.35 7.68
C CYS A 137 15.49 23.40 7.50
N PRO A 138 16.13 23.50 6.32
CA PRO A 138 17.31 24.37 6.14
C PRO A 138 16.98 25.86 6.18
N VAL A 139 15.70 26.23 6.10
CA VAL A 139 15.22 27.63 6.01
C VAL A 139 14.30 28.02 7.18
N GLY A 140 14.11 27.12 8.15
CA GLY A 140 13.24 27.38 9.31
C GLY A 140 11.78 27.65 8.93
N ALA A 141 11.27 26.94 7.91
CA ALA A 141 9.88 27.05 7.49
C ALA A 141 8.90 26.23 8.36
N LEU A 142 9.42 25.53 9.38
CA LEU A 142 8.63 24.76 10.34
C LEU A 142 8.96 25.22 11.75
N THR A 143 7.93 25.34 12.59
CA THR A 143 8.06 25.73 14.01
C THR A 143 7.11 24.87 14.83
N MET A 144 7.52 24.39 16.00
CA MET A 144 6.63 23.68 16.92
C MET A 144 5.70 24.66 17.61
N VAL A 145 4.41 24.34 17.62
CA VAL A 145 3.37 25.13 18.30
C VAL A 145 2.43 24.17 19.06
N PRO A 146 1.67 24.65 20.05
CA PRO A 146 0.69 23.83 20.75
C PRO A 146 -0.29 23.17 19.78
N GLN A 147 -0.57 21.88 19.99
CA GLN A 147 -1.40 21.05 19.09
C GLN A 147 -2.82 21.63 18.90
N GLU A 148 -3.43 22.16 19.97
CA GLU A 148 -4.79 22.69 19.93
C GLU A 148 -4.99 23.79 18.88
N GLY A 149 -3.95 24.57 18.60
CA GLY A 149 -3.95 25.62 17.59
C GLY A 149 -3.96 25.12 16.15
N GLU A 150 -3.53 23.88 15.94
CA GLU A 150 -3.35 23.27 14.60
C GLU A 150 -4.38 22.18 14.26
N LEU A 151 -5.35 21.88 15.14
CA LEU A 151 -6.33 20.79 14.89
C LEU A 151 -7.09 20.92 13.57
N LYS A 152 -7.31 22.15 13.09
CA LYS A 152 -7.91 22.42 11.77
C LYS A 152 -7.06 21.88 10.59
N GLN A 153 -5.78 21.61 10.80
CA GLN A 153 -4.91 21.01 9.79
C GLN A 153 -5.20 19.52 9.57
N GLN A 154 -5.91 18.87 10.50
CA GLN A 154 -6.35 17.49 10.30
C GLN A 154 -7.28 17.37 9.09
N GLU A 155 -8.25 18.29 8.97
CA GLU A 155 -9.16 18.33 7.81
C GLU A 155 -8.39 18.51 6.48
N VAL A 156 -7.34 19.35 6.48
CA VAL A 156 -6.48 19.55 5.31
C VAL A 156 -5.71 18.28 4.96
N PHE A 157 -5.17 17.60 5.98
CA PHE A 157 -4.42 16.34 5.78
C PHE A 157 -5.33 15.25 5.23
N ASP A 158 -6.49 15.06 5.84
CA ASP A 158 -7.47 14.03 5.42
C ASP A 158 -7.95 14.30 3.99
N TYR A 159 -8.29 15.55 3.65
CA TYR A 159 -8.61 15.95 2.27
C TYR A 159 -7.49 15.58 1.29
N CYS A 160 -6.26 15.90 1.61
CA CYS A 160 -5.14 15.62 0.73
C CYS A 160 -4.89 14.11 0.53
N VAL A 161 -5.11 13.31 1.57
CA VAL A 161 -4.96 11.84 1.48
C VAL A 161 -6.12 11.22 0.69
N ASP A 162 -7.35 11.64 0.94
CA ASP A 162 -8.53 11.01 0.38
C ASP A 162 -8.83 11.48 -1.05
N GLU A 163 -8.77 12.79 -1.30
CA GLU A 163 -9.31 13.40 -2.52
C GLU A 163 -8.23 13.73 -3.57
N VAL A 164 -6.99 14.02 -3.13
CA VAL A 164 -5.92 14.38 -4.09
C VAL A 164 -5.39 13.14 -4.79
N ALA A 165 -5.50 13.13 -6.12
CA ALA A 165 -5.01 12.01 -6.92
C ALA A 165 -3.47 11.96 -6.98
N PRO A 166 -2.84 10.77 -6.98
CA PRO A 166 -1.42 10.63 -7.24
C PRO A 166 -1.02 11.21 -8.60
N LYS A 167 0.14 11.89 -8.66
CA LYS A 167 0.67 12.48 -9.90
C LYS A 167 1.80 11.60 -10.45
N ALA A 168 1.50 10.83 -11.51
CA ALA A 168 2.42 9.85 -12.10
C ALA A 168 3.66 10.48 -12.76
N ASP A 169 3.60 11.76 -13.12
CA ASP A 169 4.69 12.50 -13.78
C ASP A 169 5.71 13.07 -12.80
N MET A 170 5.49 12.93 -11.48
CA MET A 170 6.47 13.35 -10.48
C MET A 170 7.66 12.38 -10.44
N GLN A 171 8.88 12.95 -10.44
CA GLN A 171 10.12 12.17 -10.48
C GLN A 171 10.41 11.53 -9.13
N ASP A 172 10.28 10.22 -8.99
CA ASP A 172 10.48 9.46 -7.76
C ASP A 172 11.94 9.09 -7.45
N THR A 173 12.88 9.40 -8.35
CA THR A 173 14.32 9.13 -8.19
C THR A 173 15.08 10.24 -7.45
N THR A 174 14.38 11.24 -6.93
CA THR A 174 14.95 12.33 -6.14
C THR A 174 14.29 12.40 -4.76
N VAL A 175 14.99 12.94 -3.76
CA VAL A 175 14.42 13.15 -2.40
C VAL A 175 13.10 13.93 -2.51
N LYS A 176 13.11 15.07 -3.20
CA LYS A 176 11.91 15.89 -3.36
C LYS A 176 10.75 15.12 -4.01
N GLY A 177 11.03 14.44 -5.12
CA GLY A 177 9.99 13.82 -5.92
C GLY A 177 9.44 12.53 -5.31
N SER A 178 10.28 11.74 -4.63
CA SER A 178 9.85 10.51 -3.96
C SER A 178 8.79 10.76 -2.89
N GLN A 179 8.81 11.93 -2.25
CA GLN A 179 7.90 12.27 -1.15
C GLN A 179 6.47 12.60 -1.62
N PHE A 180 6.24 12.82 -2.91
CA PHE A 180 4.88 12.91 -3.46
C PHE A 180 4.19 11.55 -3.62
N LYS A 181 4.93 10.44 -3.48
CA LYS A 181 4.33 9.11 -3.41
C LYS A 181 3.71 8.87 -2.04
N GLN A 182 2.64 8.11 -2.01
CA GLN A 182 2.03 7.67 -0.75
C GLN A 182 2.99 6.73 0.00
N PRO A 183 3.31 7.00 1.28
CA PRO A 183 3.96 6.02 2.13
C PRO A 183 2.99 4.87 2.41
N MET A 184 3.48 3.63 2.39
CA MET A 184 2.67 2.45 2.73
C MET A 184 3.06 1.88 4.11
N LEU A 185 3.65 2.72 4.93
CA LEU A 185 3.82 2.59 6.38
C LEU A 185 3.54 3.97 6.98
N GLU A 186 2.54 4.06 7.84
CA GLU A 186 2.09 5.33 8.40
C GLU A 186 1.55 5.16 9.82
N PHE A 187 1.69 6.20 10.63
CA PHE A 187 1.13 6.32 11.98
C PHE A 187 1.43 5.11 12.89
N SER A 188 2.63 4.54 12.73
CA SER A 188 3.05 3.40 13.54
C SER A 188 3.17 3.74 15.03
N GLY A 189 3.02 2.74 15.90
CA GLY A 189 3.25 2.85 17.32
C GLY A 189 4.72 2.95 17.76
N SER A 190 5.64 3.26 16.84
CA SER A 190 7.07 3.44 17.14
C SER A 190 7.34 4.67 18.01
N CYS A 191 8.50 4.71 18.64
CA CYS A 191 8.93 5.84 19.47
C CYS A 191 8.95 7.16 18.68
N ALA A 192 8.74 8.26 19.35
CA ALA A 192 8.90 9.60 18.78
C ALA A 192 10.33 9.78 18.25
N GLY A 193 10.47 10.09 16.94
CA GLY A 193 11.78 10.22 16.30
C GLY A 193 12.49 8.91 15.94
N CYS A 194 11.78 7.79 15.90
CA CYS A 194 12.35 6.48 15.55
C CYS A 194 13.02 6.52 14.16
N ALA A 195 14.31 6.20 14.11
CA ALA A 195 15.04 6.15 12.85
C ALA A 195 14.63 4.94 11.99
N GLU A 196 14.31 3.81 12.61
CA GLU A 196 13.96 2.56 11.92
C GLU A 196 12.69 2.74 11.05
N THR A 197 11.63 3.33 11.60
CA THR A 197 10.40 3.58 10.84
C THR A 197 10.57 4.60 9.72
N SER A 198 11.54 5.52 9.81
CA SER A 198 11.83 6.44 8.71
C SER A 198 12.38 5.70 7.48
N TYR A 199 13.23 4.68 7.67
CA TYR A 199 13.74 3.83 6.58
C TYR A 199 12.63 2.95 6.00
N ALA A 200 11.91 2.24 6.88
CA ALA A 200 10.82 1.35 6.48
C ALA A 200 9.75 2.10 5.68
N ARG A 201 9.37 3.32 6.13
CA ARG A 201 8.45 4.20 5.42
C ARG A 201 8.96 4.55 4.02
N LEU A 202 10.22 4.97 3.88
CA LEU A 202 10.80 5.32 2.58
C LEU A 202 10.82 4.13 1.64
N VAL A 203 11.22 2.97 2.13
CA VAL A 203 11.25 1.73 1.33
C VAL A 203 9.84 1.38 0.84
N THR A 204 8.83 1.51 1.70
CA THR A 204 7.43 1.27 1.29
C THR A 204 6.92 2.30 0.28
N GLN A 205 7.36 3.56 0.32
CA GLN A 205 7.02 4.56 -0.71
C GLN A 205 7.54 4.18 -2.10
N LEU A 206 8.70 3.51 -2.16
CA LEU A 206 9.36 3.17 -3.40
C LEU A 206 8.93 1.81 -3.96
N PHE A 207 8.69 0.84 -3.08
CA PHE A 207 8.52 -0.56 -3.45
C PHE A 207 7.25 -1.22 -2.85
N GLY A 208 6.51 -0.53 -1.96
CA GLY A 208 5.44 -1.09 -1.15
C GLY A 208 4.32 -1.77 -1.94
N ASP A 209 4.05 -1.31 -3.16
CA ASP A 209 3.06 -1.90 -4.06
C ASP A 209 3.35 -3.37 -4.45
N ARG A 210 4.57 -3.85 -4.21
CA ARG A 210 5.04 -5.18 -4.58
C ARG A 210 6.09 -5.74 -3.61
N MET A 211 5.95 -5.42 -2.31
CA MET A 211 6.86 -5.90 -1.27
C MET A 211 6.28 -7.10 -0.54
N TYR A 212 7.15 -8.07 -0.27
CA TYR A 212 6.96 -9.07 0.79
C TYR A 212 8.00 -8.81 1.88
N ILE A 213 7.56 -8.75 3.12
CA ILE A 213 8.40 -8.46 4.28
C ILE A 213 8.39 -9.66 5.20
N SER A 214 9.56 -10.26 5.40
CA SER A 214 9.86 -11.21 6.47
C SER A 214 10.50 -10.44 7.60
N ASN A 215 9.88 -10.42 8.77
CA ASN A 215 10.30 -9.60 9.89
C ASN A 215 10.84 -10.44 11.03
N ALA A 216 12.04 -10.12 11.51
CA ALA A 216 12.59 -10.71 12.74
C ALA A 216 11.93 -10.08 13.97
N THR A 217 11.66 -10.90 14.99
CA THR A 217 11.12 -10.41 16.27
C THR A 217 12.03 -9.32 16.86
N GLY A 218 11.43 -8.18 17.21
CA GLY A 218 12.12 -6.99 17.74
C GLY A 218 11.22 -5.77 17.69
N CYS A 219 11.79 -4.55 17.64
CA CYS A 219 11.01 -3.32 17.54
C CYS A 219 10.12 -3.31 16.29
N SER A 220 10.61 -3.82 15.17
CA SER A 220 9.85 -3.88 13.92
C SER A 220 8.62 -4.80 13.98
N SER A 221 8.60 -5.81 14.84
CA SER A 221 7.39 -6.57 15.12
C SER A 221 6.43 -5.82 16.06
N ILE A 222 6.96 -5.02 16.98
CA ILE A 222 6.13 -4.27 17.93
C ILE A 222 5.38 -3.11 17.22
N TRP A 223 6.07 -2.35 16.40
CA TRP A 223 5.40 -1.25 15.67
C TRP A 223 4.73 -1.70 14.35
N GLY A 224 5.10 -2.85 13.79
CA GLY A 224 4.59 -3.34 12.50
C GLY A 224 3.59 -4.49 12.60
N GLY A 225 3.60 -5.25 13.70
CA GLY A 225 2.89 -6.50 13.88
C GLY A 225 1.50 -6.47 14.53
N PRO A 226 1.07 -5.41 15.26
CA PRO A 226 -0.28 -5.41 15.82
C PRO A 226 -1.32 -5.45 14.71
N GLY A 227 -2.02 -6.56 14.55
CA GLY A 227 -2.96 -6.78 13.47
C GLY A 227 -4.12 -5.78 13.47
N ALA A 228 -4.69 -5.52 14.65
CA ALA A 228 -5.80 -4.58 14.79
C ALA A 228 -5.43 -3.13 14.45
N THR A 229 -4.15 -2.75 14.58
CA THR A 229 -3.63 -1.39 14.36
C THR A 229 -2.52 -1.36 13.32
N SER A 230 -2.60 -2.20 12.29
CA SER A 230 -1.53 -2.32 11.28
C SER A 230 -1.15 -0.97 10.68
N PRO A 231 0.12 -0.54 10.78
CA PRO A 231 0.60 0.69 10.18
C PRO A 231 0.96 0.54 8.70
N TYR A 232 1.12 -0.68 8.23
CA TYR A 232 1.24 -0.94 6.80
C TYR A 232 -0.12 -0.71 6.13
N CYS A 233 -0.13 -0.01 5.00
CA CYS A 233 -1.35 0.33 4.29
C CYS A 233 -1.24 0.06 2.79
N THR A 234 -2.35 0.17 2.08
CA THR A 234 -2.43 -0.02 0.64
C THR A 234 -2.60 1.31 -0.09
N ASP A 235 -2.18 1.36 -1.35
CA ASP A 235 -2.51 2.45 -2.24
C ASP A 235 -4.01 2.44 -2.64
N LYS A 236 -4.43 3.46 -3.40
CA LYS A 236 -5.83 3.57 -3.89
C LYS A 236 -6.25 2.43 -4.82
N ASN A 237 -5.31 1.61 -5.32
CA ASN A 237 -5.60 0.42 -6.13
C ASN A 237 -5.65 -0.87 -5.30
N GLY A 238 -5.44 -0.78 -3.99
CA GLY A 238 -5.42 -1.91 -3.08
C GLY A 238 -4.10 -2.67 -3.04
N HIS A 239 -3.01 -2.13 -3.61
CA HIS A 239 -1.69 -2.73 -3.54
C HIS A 239 -0.93 -2.20 -2.33
N GLY A 240 -0.26 -3.08 -1.61
CA GLY A 240 0.57 -2.75 -0.45
C GLY A 240 1.47 -3.89 -0.05
N PRO A 241 2.33 -3.68 0.98
CA PRO A 241 3.23 -4.71 1.45
C PRO A 241 2.46 -5.88 2.08
N ALA A 242 2.92 -7.11 1.81
CA ALA A 242 2.57 -8.26 2.63
C ALA A 242 3.63 -8.42 3.71
N TRP A 243 3.21 -8.49 4.96
CA TRP A 243 4.10 -8.56 6.11
C TRP A 243 3.80 -9.81 6.95
N CYS A 244 4.85 -10.52 7.35
CA CYS A 244 4.72 -11.54 8.37
C CYS A 244 5.95 -11.55 9.28
N ASN A 245 5.73 -11.95 10.54
CA ASN A 245 6.79 -12.11 11.53
C ASN A 245 7.28 -13.54 11.54
N SER A 246 8.59 -13.72 11.74
CA SER A 246 9.20 -14.98 12.07
C SER A 246 9.82 -14.93 13.46
N LEU A 247 10.38 -16.04 13.93
CA LEU A 247 11.21 -16.02 15.12
C LEU A 247 12.51 -15.25 14.86
N PHE A 248 13.14 -14.80 15.94
CA PHE A 248 14.37 -14.02 15.87
C PHE A 248 15.51 -14.82 15.20
N GLU A 249 15.56 -16.14 15.44
CA GLU A 249 16.63 -17.02 15.02
C GLU A 249 16.50 -17.48 13.55
N ASP A 250 15.31 -17.46 12.96
CA ASP A 250 15.04 -18.12 11.67
C ASP A 250 14.60 -17.16 10.56
N ASN A 251 14.71 -15.85 10.77
CA ASN A 251 14.16 -14.88 9.81
C ASN A 251 14.86 -14.88 8.46
N ALA A 252 16.13 -15.18 8.41
CA ALA A 252 16.88 -15.27 7.14
C ALA A 252 16.34 -16.43 6.30
N GLU A 253 16.18 -17.61 6.90
CA GLU A 253 15.63 -18.81 6.26
C GLU A 253 14.19 -18.61 5.85
N HIS A 254 13.39 -17.98 6.71
CA HIS A 254 12.00 -17.66 6.43
C HIS A 254 11.87 -16.73 5.21
N GLY A 255 12.64 -15.65 5.18
CA GLY A 255 12.66 -14.71 4.05
C GLY A 255 13.16 -15.35 2.76
N PHE A 256 14.18 -16.21 2.84
CA PHE A 256 14.69 -16.95 1.70
C PHE A 256 13.68 -17.99 1.19
N GLY A 257 13.00 -18.69 2.10
CA GLY A 257 11.94 -19.63 1.75
C GLY A 257 10.76 -18.94 1.04
N MET A 258 10.35 -17.77 1.51
CA MET A 258 9.33 -16.93 0.84
C MET A 258 9.78 -16.55 -0.59
N PHE A 259 11.04 -16.15 -0.75
CA PHE A 259 11.59 -15.80 -2.07
C PHE A 259 11.53 -16.99 -3.02
N ILE A 260 12.07 -18.16 -2.61
CA ILE A 260 12.08 -19.38 -3.45
C ILE A 260 10.66 -19.81 -3.81
N GLY A 261 9.73 -19.78 -2.85
CA GLY A 261 8.33 -20.15 -3.08
C GLY A 261 7.67 -19.27 -4.14
N GLN A 262 7.89 -17.96 -4.07
CA GLN A 262 7.36 -17.01 -5.05
C GLN A 262 7.98 -17.19 -6.43
N GLU A 263 9.31 -17.33 -6.51
CA GLU A 263 9.99 -17.57 -7.79
C GLU A 263 9.48 -18.85 -8.44
N LYS A 264 9.29 -19.94 -7.67
CA LYS A 264 8.75 -21.19 -8.21
C LYS A 264 7.32 -21.02 -8.75
N ILE A 265 6.44 -20.33 -8.03
CA ILE A 265 5.08 -20.04 -8.53
C ILE A 265 5.15 -19.22 -9.83
N ARG A 266 6.05 -18.25 -9.91
CA ARG A 266 6.23 -17.43 -11.11
C ARG A 266 6.77 -18.22 -12.30
N GLU A 267 7.72 -19.14 -12.07
CA GLU A 267 8.21 -20.06 -13.10
C GLU A 267 7.09 -20.92 -13.65
N ASP A 268 6.26 -21.51 -12.78
CA ASP A 268 5.10 -22.32 -13.19
C ASP A 268 4.08 -21.48 -14.01
N LEU A 269 3.88 -20.21 -13.62
CA LEU A 269 3.05 -19.29 -14.41
C LEU A 269 3.67 -18.95 -15.77
N ALA A 270 5.00 -18.82 -15.85
CA ALA A 270 5.70 -18.59 -17.12
C ALA A 270 5.57 -19.81 -18.05
N ASP A 271 5.64 -21.02 -17.52
CA ASP A 271 5.43 -22.25 -18.31
C ASP A 271 3.99 -22.32 -18.84
N LYS A 272 2.98 -22.09 -18.00
CA LYS A 272 1.58 -22.01 -18.43
C LYS A 272 1.34 -20.88 -19.45
N THR A 273 2.03 -19.76 -19.32
CA THR A 273 1.96 -18.66 -20.30
C THR A 273 2.54 -19.07 -21.66
N ARG A 274 3.66 -19.82 -21.67
CA ARG A 274 4.21 -20.38 -22.91
C ARG A 274 3.27 -21.38 -23.56
N GLU A 275 2.66 -22.26 -22.76
CA GLU A 275 1.62 -23.18 -23.24
C GLU A 275 0.43 -22.42 -23.85
N LEU A 276 -0.04 -21.34 -23.20
CA LEU A 276 -1.12 -20.50 -23.69
C LEU A 276 -0.79 -19.84 -25.04
N ILE A 277 0.43 -19.33 -25.21
CA ILE A 277 0.90 -18.75 -26.49
C ILE A 277 0.90 -19.82 -27.60
N ALA A 278 1.22 -21.07 -27.26
CA ALA A 278 1.25 -22.20 -28.22
C ALA A 278 -0.15 -22.69 -28.64
N VAL A 279 -1.22 -22.33 -27.92
CA VAL A 279 -2.58 -22.66 -28.32
C VAL A 279 -2.94 -21.94 -29.62
N GLU A 280 -3.24 -22.67 -30.69
CA GLU A 280 -3.44 -22.10 -32.04
C GLU A 280 -4.54 -21.05 -32.08
N TRP A 281 -5.67 -21.30 -31.45
CA TRP A 281 -6.86 -20.43 -31.44
C TRP A 281 -6.90 -19.41 -30.29
N ALA A 282 -5.86 -19.29 -29.47
CA ALA A 282 -5.80 -18.20 -28.50
C ALA A 282 -5.71 -16.85 -29.21
N ARG A 283 -6.42 -15.85 -28.69
CA ARG A 283 -6.54 -14.53 -29.30
C ARG A 283 -5.17 -13.86 -29.52
N PRO A 284 -4.92 -13.24 -30.67
CA PRO A 284 -3.63 -12.59 -30.97
C PRO A 284 -3.21 -11.58 -29.91
N GLU A 285 -4.15 -10.74 -29.43
CA GLU A 285 -3.90 -9.71 -28.44
C GLU A 285 -3.46 -10.29 -27.09
N LEU A 286 -4.04 -11.48 -26.73
CA LEU A 286 -3.63 -12.20 -25.53
C LEU A 286 -2.21 -12.75 -25.69
N LYS A 287 -1.88 -13.33 -26.85
CA LYS A 287 -0.54 -13.86 -27.14
C LYS A 287 0.52 -12.75 -27.11
N GLU A 288 0.22 -11.58 -27.66
CA GLU A 288 1.11 -10.42 -27.62
C GLU A 288 1.36 -9.93 -26.19
N ALA A 289 0.29 -9.78 -25.40
CA ALA A 289 0.39 -9.37 -23.99
C ALA A 289 1.16 -10.41 -23.15
N ALA A 290 0.92 -11.70 -23.38
CA ALA A 290 1.62 -12.81 -22.73
C ALA A 290 3.12 -12.82 -23.07
N GLN A 291 3.47 -12.62 -24.34
CA GLN A 291 4.86 -12.55 -24.78
C GLN A 291 5.59 -11.36 -24.14
N LYS A 292 4.97 -10.18 -24.14
CA LYS A 292 5.53 -8.99 -23.51
C LYS A 292 5.75 -9.18 -22.00
N TRP A 293 4.84 -9.90 -21.33
CA TRP A 293 5.02 -10.26 -19.92
C TRP A 293 6.23 -11.18 -19.74
N LEU A 294 6.41 -12.20 -20.57
CA LEU A 294 7.60 -13.09 -20.54
C LEU A 294 8.89 -12.31 -20.80
N ASP A 295 8.90 -11.41 -21.78
CA ASP A 295 10.08 -10.62 -22.14
C ASP A 295 10.53 -9.69 -20.98
N THR A 296 9.61 -9.31 -20.10
CA THR A 296 9.89 -8.46 -18.93
C THR A 296 10.00 -9.23 -17.61
N PHE A 297 10.00 -10.55 -17.64
CA PHE A 297 9.83 -11.43 -16.49
C PHE A 297 10.79 -11.13 -15.31
N THR A 298 12.01 -10.71 -15.60
CA THR A 298 13.06 -10.39 -14.60
C THR A 298 13.14 -8.90 -14.25
N ASP A 299 12.51 -8.00 -15.02
CA ASP A 299 12.53 -6.56 -14.79
C ASP A 299 11.34 -6.14 -13.92
N GLY A 300 11.59 -5.78 -12.65
CA GLY A 300 10.53 -5.49 -11.69
C GLY A 300 9.56 -4.38 -12.12
N LYS A 301 10.04 -3.29 -12.73
CA LYS A 301 9.21 -2.16 -13.14
C LYS A 301 8.48 -2.44 -14.47
N ALA A 302 9.21 -2.90 -15.48
CA ALA A 302 8.63 -3.23 -16.78
C ALA A 302 7.65 -4.41 -16.66
N ASN A 303 7.96 -5.40 -15.82
CA ASN A 303 7.07 -6.52 -15.55
C ASN A 303 5.77 -6.09 -14.86
N ALA A 304 5.80 -5.16 -13.91
CA ALA A 304 4.59 -4.66 -13.25
C ALA A 304 3.64 -3.98 -14.25
N GLU A 305 4.15 -3.20 -15.19
CA GLU A 305 3.33 -2.60 -16.24
C GLU A 305 2.82 -3.65 -17.25
N ALA A 306 3.69 -4.58 -17.66
CA ALA A 306 3.28 -5.69 -18.55
C ALA A 306 2.22 -6.59 -17.91
N THR A 307 2.31 -6.82 -16.59
CA THR A 307 1.33 -7.60 -15.83
C THR A 307 -0.08 -6.99 -15.91
N LYS A 308 -0.21 -5.67 -15.78
CA LYS A 308 -1.52 -5.00 -15.89
C LYS A 308 -2.19 -5.27 -17.24
N VAL A 309 -1.41 -5.14 -18.31
CA VAL A 309 -1.88 -5.39 -19.69
C VAL A 309 -2.22 -6.87 -19.86
N TYR A 310 -1.37 -7.77 -19.37
CA TYR A 310 -1.57 -9.21 -19.48
C TYR A 310 -2.80 -9.69 -18.70
N VAL A 311 -3.00 -9.24 -17.47
CA VAL A 311 -4.20 -9.58 -16.68
C VAL A 311 -5.47 -9.08 -17.37
N ALA A 312 -5.46 -7.86 -17.91
CA ALA A 312 -6.60 -7.34 -18.67
C ALA A 312 -6.91 -8.18 -19.90
N ALA A 313 -5.89 -8.62 -20.64
CA ALA A 313 -6.05 -9.50 -21.80
C ALA A 313 -6.55 -10.89 -21.41
N LEU A 314 -6.08 -11.47 -20.30
CA LEU A 314 -6.57 -12.72 -19.73
C LEU A 314 -8.07 -12.61 -19.40
N MET A 315 -8.46 -11.57 -18.66
CA MET A 315 -9.86 -11.34 -18.27
C MET A 315 -10.78 -11.14 -19.49
N ALA A 316 -10.30 -10.46 -20.53
CA ALA A 316 -11.05 -10.26 -21.77
C ALA A 316 -11.13 -11.53 -22.65
N SER A 317 -10.29 -12.54 -22.39
CA SER A 317 -10.17 -13.73 -23.23
C SER A 317 -10.89 -14.96 -22.70
N ILE A 318 -11.19 -14.97 -21.38
CA ILE A 318 -11.91 -16.08 -20.77
C ILE A 318 -13.41 -15.96 -21.06
N ALA A 319 -14.02 -17.04 -21.53
CA ALA A 319 -15.47 -17.10 -21.74
C ALA A 319 -16.16 -17.75 -20.53
N THR A 320 -17.14 -17.08 -19.97
CA THR A 320 -18.00 -17.65 -18.94
C THR A 320 -18.96 -18.68 -19.52
N VAL A 321 -19.48 -19.57 -18.68
CA VAL A 321 -20.49 -20.56 -19.11
C VAL A 321 -21.77 -19.88 -19.61
N ASP A 322 -22.15 -18.72 -19.05
CA ASP A 322 -23.33 -17.98 -19.49
C ASP A 322 -23.11 -17.32 -20.86
N GLU A 323 -21.91 -16.78 -21.14
CA GLU A 323 -21.55 -16.28 -22.48
C GLU A 323 -21.51 -17.42 -23.51
N LEU A 324 -21.01 -18.59 -23.11
CA LEU A 324 -21.00 -19.78 -23.96
C LEU A 324 -22.44 -20.24 -24.30
N ALA A 325 -23.34 -20.19 -23.32
CA ALA A 325 -24.76 -20.56 -23.50
C ALA A 325 -25.51 -19.63 -24.45
N ALA A 326 -25.06 -18.37 -24.57
CA ALA A 326 -25.65 -17.40 -25.50
C ALA A 326 -25.32 -17.70 -26.97
N VAL A 327 -24.38 -18.61 -27.25
CA VAL A 327 -24.00 -19.04 -28.59
C VAL A 327 -24.74 -20.34 -28.90
N PRO A 328 -25.70 -20.37 -29.87
CA PRO A 328 -26.60 -21.53 -30.08
C PRO A 328 -25.90 -22.87 -30.25
N GLN A 329 -24.75 -22.87 -30.94
CA GLN A 329 -23.97 -24.08 -31.19
C GLN A 329 -23.25 -24.65 -29.96
N PHE A 330 -23.15 -23.89 -28.87
CA PHE A 330 -22.49 -24.27 -27.62
C PHE A 330 -23.47 -24.38 -26.44
N ALA A 331 -24.76 -24.12 -26.67
CA ALA A 331 -25.76 -24.07 -25.59
C ALA A 331 -25.88 -25.39 -24.81
N GLU A 332 -25.82 -26.53 -25.50
CA GLU A 332 -25.88 -27.86 -24.88
C GLU A 332 -24.63 -28.13 -24.03
N HIS A 333 -23.46 -27.86 -24.57
CA HIS A 333 -22.19 -27.98 -23.84
C HIS A 333 -22.13 -27.03 -22.61
N ALA A 334 -22.60 -25.79 -22.75
CA ALA A 334 -22.71 -24.86 -21.64
C ALA A 334 -23.65 -25.36 -20.52
N ALA A 335 -24.77 -26.04 -20.89
CA ALA A 335 -25.66 -26.67 -19.93
C ALA A 335 -24.98 -27.78 -19.14
N GLU A 336 -24.17 -28.61 -19.83
CA GLU A 336 -23.37 -29.65 -19.16
C GLU A 336 -22.35 -29.08 -18.20
N LEU A 337 -21.62 -28.03 -18.58
CA LEU A 337 -20.65 -27.35 -17.73
C LEU A 337 -21.33 -26.74 -16.50
N LYS A 338 -22.49 -26.10 -16.70
CA LYS A 338 -23.28 -25.54 -15.60
C LYS A 338 -23.78 -26.61 -14.63
N ALA A 339 -24.17 -27.76 -15.12
CA ALA A 339 -24.57 -28.90 -14.28
C ALA A 339 -23.41 -29.46 -13.45
N LYS A 340 -22.17 -29.34 -13.94
CA LYS A 340 -20.94 -29.69 -13.20
C LYS A 340 -20.46 -28.60 -12.26
N GLY A 341 -21.11 -27.43 -12.22
CA GLY A 341 -20.71 -26.30 -11.39
C GLY A 341 -19.52 -25.48 -11.94
N GLU A 342 -19.18 -25.68 -13.21
CA GLU A 342 -18.10 -24.94 -13.86
C GLU A 342 -18.52 -23.48 -14.10
N LYS A 343 -17.57 -22.55 -13.96
CA LYS A 343 -17.80 -21.12 -14.17
C LYS A 343 -17.39 -20.65 -15.56
N PHE A 344 -16.47 -21.36 -16.19
CA PHE A 344 -15.83 -20.97 -17.45
C PHE A 344 -15.86 -22.11 -18.48
N CYS A 345 -15.66 -21.76 -19.76
CA CYS A 345 -15.44 -22.68 -20.84
C CYS A 345 -14.26 -23.62 -20.52
N ASP A 346 -14.40 -24.90 -20.85
CA ASP A 346 -13.40 -25.94 -20.59
C ASP A 346 -12.41 -26.18 -21.75
N CYS A 347 -12.39 -25.32 -22.76
CA CYS A 347 -11.40 -25.42 -23.83
C CYS A 347 -9.97 -25.17 -23.28
N ALA A 348 -8.96 -25.69 -23.98
CA ALA A 348 -7.56 -25.61 -23.51
C ALA A 348 -7.10 -24.18 -23.19
N ALA A 349 -7.49 -23.19 -24.01
CA ALA A 349 -7.14 -21.80 -23.74
C ALA A 349 -7.82 -21.25 -22.48
N CYS A 350 -9.13 -21.48 -22.30
CA CYS A 350 -9.86 -21.00 -21.13
C CYS A 350 -9.39 -21.66 -19.83
N LYS A 351 -9.03 -22.95 -19.86
CA LYS A 351 -8.43 -23.64 -18.70
C LYS A 351 -7.12 -23.00 -18.28
N LEU A 352 -6.20 -22.79 -19.22
CA LEU A 352 -4.93 -22.11 -18.93
C LEU A 352 -5.14 -20.68 -18.42
N VAL A 353 -6.06 -19.94 -19.05
CA VAL A 353 -6.40 -18.58 -18.60
C VAL A 353 -6.95 -18.59 -17.18
N ALA A 354 -7.85 -19.51 -16.84
CA ALA A 354 -8.40 -19.64 -15.49
C ALA A 354 -7.32 -19.98 -14.46
N GLU A 355 -6.44 -20.93 -14.75
CA GLU A 355 -5.33 -21.32 -13.87
C GLU A 355 -4.32 -20.19 -13.65
N ILE A 356 -4.05 -19.38 -14.67
CA ILE A 356 -3.17 -18.21 -14.57
C ILE A 356 -3.86 -17.12 -13.75
N LEU A 357 -5.16 -16.88 -13.98
CA LEU A 357 -5.93 -15.87 -13.23
C LEU A 357 -6.11 -16.22 -11.75
N ASP A 358 -6.20 -17.50 -11.41
CA ASP A 358 -6.26 -17.99 -10.03
C ASP A 358 -5.03 -17.56 -9.20
N LYS A 359 -3.89 -17.40 -9.87
CA LYS A 359 -2.62 -16.98 -9.27
C LYS A 359 -2.13 -15.62 -9.78
N LYS A 360 -3.04 -14.76 -10.23
CA LYS A 360 -2.70 -13.47 -10.88
C LYS A 360 -1.86 -12.54 -10.00
N GLU A 361 -1.98 -12.62 -8.69
CA GLU A 361 -1.20 -11.83 -7.73
C GLU A 361 0.31 -12.13 -7.78
N TYR A 362 0.71 -13.30 -8.28
CA TYR A 362 2.11 -13.69 -8.47
C TYR A 362 2.66 -13.30 -9.86
N LEU A 363 1.85 -12.82 -10.79
CA LEU A 363 2.33 -12.39 -12.12
C LEU A 363 3.29 -11.22 -12.03
N ALA A 364 3.01 -10.22 -11.17
CA ALA A 364 3.93 -9.11 -10.93
C ALA A 364 5.14 -9.59 -10.12
N LYS A 365 6.35 -9.22 -10.59
CA LYS A 365 7.57 -9.50 -9.83
C LYS A 365 7.53 -8.75 -8.50
N LYS A 366 7.56 -9.49 -7.40
CA LYS A 366 7.63 -8.95 -6.03
C LYS A 366 9.10 -8.74 -5.62
N SER A 367 9.31 -7.85 -4.66
CA SER A 367 10.58 -7.72 -3.97
C SER A 367 10.47 -8.37 -2.59
N GLN A 368 11.44 -9.21 -2.24
CA GLN A 368 11.53 -9.81 -0.91
C GLN A 368 12.46 -8.97 -0.04
N TRP A 369 11.97 -8.60 1.15
CA TRP A 369 12.67 -7.81 2.14
C TRP A 369 12.75 -8.55 3.46
N ILE A 370 13.89 -8.44 4.12
CA ILE A 370 14.10 -9.00 5.45
C ILE A 370 14.33 -7.82 6.38
N PHE A 371 13.47 -7.67 7.39
CA PHE A 371 13.53 -6.61 8.39
C PHE A 371 13.92 -7.19 9.74
N GLY A 372 14.80 -6.50 10.44
CA GLY A 372 15.20 -6.84 11.80
C GLY A 372 16.00 -5.70 12.43
N GLY A 373 16.08 -5.68 13.76
CA GLY A 373 16.88 -4.72 14.51
C GLY A 373 18.36 -5.08 14.52
N ASP A 374 19.18 -4.18 15.10
CA ASP A 374 20.64 -4.35 15.20
C ASP A 374 21.05 -5.65 15.87
N GLY A 375 20.38 -6.05 16.98
CA GLY A 375 20.67 -7.28 17.68
C GLY A 375 20.50 -8.51 16.80
N TRP A 376 19.48 -8.53 15.95
CA TRP A 376 19.30 -9.59 14.97
C TRP A 376 20.33 -9.52 13.85
N ALA A 377 20.54 -8.35 13.25
CA ALA A 377 21.37 -8.21 12.06
C ALA A 377 22.88 -8.30 12.33
N TYR A 378 23.33 -7.88 13.52
CA TYR A 378 24.75 -7.81 13.90
C TYR A 378 25.21 -8.91 14.83
N ASP A 379 24.44 -9.21 15.87
CA ASP A 379 24.89 -10.10 16.95
C ASP A 379 24.57 -11.58 16.67
N ILE A 380 23.42 -11.86 16.06
CA ILE A 380 23.01 -13.23 15.69
C ILE A 380 23.11 -13.42 14.18
N GLY A 381 22.80 -12.41 13.48
CA GLY A 381 23.12 -12.04 12.17
C GLY A 381 22.86 -12.93 11.02
N TYR A 382 23.14 -12.36 9.94
CA TYR A 382 23.30 -13.00 8.65
C TYR A 382 24.42 -14.08 8.64
N GLY A 383 24.92 -14.46 9.77
CA GLY A 383 25.79 -15.60 10.06
C GLY A 383 27.05 -15.69 9.23
#